data_cc848c35d39cf8e9507650c9b76c4e1a
#
_entry.id   cc848c35d39cf8e9507650c9b76c4e1a
#
_cell.length_a   1.000
_cell.length_b   1.000
_cell.length_c   1.000
_cell.angle_alpha   90.00
_cell.angle_beta   90.00
_cell.angle_gamma   90.00
#
_symmetry.space_group_name_H-M   'P 1'
#
loop_
_entity.id
_entity.type
_entity.pdbx_description
1 polymer ?
#
loop_
_entity_poly.entity_id
_entity_poly.type
_entity_poly.pdbx_seq_one_letter_code
_entity_poly.pdbx_strand_id
1 'polypeptide(L)'
;KRLVGLPGEQIMIVDGDIFTRPLTDDAEPESDWSIQRKPDFVQGGLWSTLFSSEQTPLDETFDGRIWQDRWLALGQIERENGRYRVIGDRSASLAWSWSADAIDDFVSYNDTPRASGVRRFPVADLRLRASVTPEQEGVRVVAAIDARRHRFEAVIENDRAVVRMAPLETDGGDLPPTELAATTITPMPVGQATRLAFIHSDQRLQLWINEEK
;
A
#
# COMPACT_ATOMS: atom_id res chain seq x y z
N LYS A 1 14.52 12.11 14.77
CA LYS A 1 13.28 12.91 14.63
C LYS A 1 13.07 13.70 15.93
N ARG A 2 12.72 14.97 15.82
CA ARG A 2 12.34 15.79 16.99
C ARG A 2 10.82 15.97 16.94
N LEU A 3 10.14 15.57 18.00
CA LEU A 3 8.72 15.85 18.20
C LEU A 3 8.63 17.19 18.93
N VAL A 4 7.87 18.11 18.41
CA VAL A 4 7.59 19.40 19.05
C VAL A 4 6.08 19.50 19.18
N GLY A 5 5.59 19.49 20.41
CA GLY A 5 4.21 19.81 20.74
C GLY A 5 4.03 21.31 20.97
N LEU A 6 2.84 21.81 20.77
CA LEU A 6 2.48 23.16 21.13
C LEU A 6 2.09 23.26 22.62
N PRO A 7 2.29 24.42 23.26
CA PRO A 7 1.79 24.63 24.61
C PRO A 7 0.27 24.41 24.68
N GLY A 8 -0.20 23.71 25.70
CA GLY A 8 -1.63 23.43 25.90
C GLY A 8 -2.15 22.24 25.09
N GLU A 9 -1.26 21.39 24.52
CA GLU A 9 -1.63 20.16 23.83
C GLU A 9 -1.10 18.93 24.55
N GLN A 10 -1.87 17.87 24.48
CA GLN A 10 -1.40 16.50 24.75
C GLN A 10 -1.07 15.82 23.42
N ILE A 11 0.00 15.03 23.43
CA ILE A 11 0.46 14.29 22.24
C ILE A 11 0.45 12.80 22.55
N MET A 12 -0.07 12.03 21.63
CA MET A 12 -0.02 10.57 21.63
C MET A 12 0.58 10.07 20.32
N ILE A 13 1.42 9.06 20.39
CA ILE A 13 1.99 8.40 19.23
C ILE A 13 1.50 6.95 19.23
N VAL A 14 0.81 6.56 18.16
CA VAL A 14 0.32 5.19 17.98
C VAL A 14 0.78 4.70 16.61
N ASP A 15 1.56 3.62 16.57
CA ASP A 15 2.08 3.00 15.36
C ASP A 15 2.75 4.00 14.37
N GLY A 16 3.40 5.02 14.92
CA GLY A 16 4.07 6.06 14.12
C GLY A 16 3.19 7.25 13.73
N ASP A 17 1.87 7.19 13.92
CA ASP A 17 0.98 8.32 13.74
C ASP A 17 0.95 9.21 14.98
N ILE A 18 0.84 10.51 14.75
CA ILE A 18 0.79 11.51 15.80
C ILE A 18 -0.66 11.98 15.97
N PHE A 19 -1.13 11.93 17.21
CA PHE A 19 -2.42 12.47 17.61
C PHE A 19 -2.21 13.58 18.60
N THR A 20 -3.03 14.62 18.52
CA THR A 20 -3.06 15.70 19.49
C THR A 20 -4.47 15.95 19.98
N ARG A 21 -4.56 16.49 21.20
CA ARG A 21 -5.79 17.06 21.73
C ARG A 21 -5.46 18.25 22.63
N PRO A 22 -6.40 19.18 22.87
CA PRO A 22 -6.22 20.23 23.86
C PRO A 22 -5.97 19.66 25.26
N LEU A 23 -5.09 20.29 26.03
CA LEU A 23 -4.90 20.00 27.43
C LEU A 23 -6.01 20.71 28.22
N THR A 24 -7.09 20.01 28.51
CA THR A 24 -8.20 20.49 29.34
C THR A 24 -8.38 19.55 30.53
N ASP A 25 -8.77 20.10 31.69
CA ASP A 25 -8.98 19.30 32.90
C ASP A 25 -10.18 18.35 32.78
N ASP A 26 -11.11 18.64 31.88
CA ASP A 26 -12.35 17.89 31.65
C ASP A 26 -12.30 16.95 30.43
N ALA A 27 -11.12 16.77 29.81
CA ALA A 27 -11.01 15.91 28.63
C ALA A 27 -11.26 14.43 28.98
N GLU A 28 -12.29 13.84 28.40
CA GLU A 28 -12.53 12.39 28.50
C GLU A 28 -11.33 11.62 27.97
N PRO A 29 -10.86 10.54 28.63
CA PRO A 29 -9.62 9.84 28.27
C PRO A 29 -9.55 9.36 26.84
N GLU A 30 -10.67 9.03 26.20
CA GLU A 30 -10.77 8.41 24.89
C GLU A 30 -11.33 9.33 23.78
N SER A 31 -11.82 10.55 24.14
CA SER A 31 -12.40 11.49 23.18
C SER A 31 -11.41 12.56 22.73
N ASP A 32 -11.73 13.21 21.61
CA ASP A 32 -11.11 14.43 21.11
C ASP A 32 -9.68 14.32 20.54
N TRP A 33 -9.15 13.12 20.36
CA TRP A 33 -7.88 12.94 19.68
C TRP A 33 -8.01 13.19 18.17
N SER A 34 -7.21 14.11 17.67
CA SER A 34 -7.13 14.43 16.23
C SER A 34 -5.81 13.96 15.66
N ILE A 35 -5.86 13.20 14.57
CA ILE A 35 -4.64 12.76 13.88
C ILE A 35 -3.97 13.95 13.18
N GLN A 36 -2.68 14.12 13.41
CA GLN A 36 -1.86 15.14 12.78
C GLN A 36 -1.22 14.57 11.51
N ARG A 37 -1.92 14.74 10.39
CA ARG A 37 -1.45 14.24 9.09
C ARG A 37 -0.32 15.09 8.55
N LYS A 38 0.64 14.43 7.93
CA LYS A 38 1.71 15.09 7.21
C LYS A 38 1.12 15.84 6.00
N PRO A 39 1.48 17.11 5.74
CA PRO A 39 1.15 17.76 4.48
C PRO A 39 1.64 16.95 3.28
N ASP A 40 0.91 16.98 2.16
CA ASP A 40 1.20 16.14 0.98
C ASP A 40 2.64 16.34 0.45
N PHE A 41 3.19 17.56 0.52
CA PHE A 41 4.58 17.83 0.11
C PHE A 41 5.61 17.18 1.04
N VAL A 42 5.33 17.11 2.35
CA VAL A 42 6.17 16.43 3.32
C VAL A 42 6.10 14.92 3.09
N GLN A 43 4.88 14.40 2.97
CA GLN A 43 4.66 12.97 2.69
C GLN A 43 5.35 12.56 1.39
N GLY A 44 5.29 13.39 0.35
CA GLY A 44 5.96 13.17 -0.93
C GLY A 44 7.47 12.96 -0.79
N GLY A 45 8.12 13.73 0.08
CA GLY A 45 9.57 13.63 0.34
C GLY A 45 9.99 12.47 1.26
N LEU A 46 9.04 11.81 1.93
CA LEU A 46 9.32 10.70 2.85
C LEU A 46 9.22 9.32 2.19
N TRP A 47 8.66 9.23 0.99
CA TRP A 47 8.53 7.95 0.29
C TRP A 47 9.90 7.39 -0.10
N SER A 48 10.19 6.19 0.36
CA SER A 48 11.32 5.39 -0.09
C SER A 48 10.85 4.28 -1.01
N THR A 49 11.48 4.14 -2.18
CA THR A 49 11.19 3.05 -3.10
C THR A 49 11.80 1.77 -2.55
N LEU A 50 10.99 0.74 -2.36
CA LEU A 50 11.47 -0.58 -1.91
C LEU A 50 11.68 -1.54 -3.06
N PHE A 51 10.90 -1.40 -4.12
CA PHE A 51 10.93 -2.26 -5.29
C PHE A 51 10.47 -1.51 -6.55
N SER A 52 11.11 -1.82 -7.67
CA SER A 52 10.63 -1.46 -8.99
C SER A 52 10.84 -2.65 -9.94
N SER A 53 9.80 -3.04 -10.65
CA SER A 53 9.87 -4.13 -11.62
C SER A 53 10.76 -3.79 -12.84
N GLU A 54 10.95 -2.50 -13.11
CA GLU A 54 11.78 -2.00 -14.22
C GLU A 54 13.28 -1.96 -13.86
N GLN A 55 13.61 -1.99 -12.59
CA GLN A 55 14.97 -1.82 -12.08
C GLN A 55 15.31 -2.96 -11.11
N THR A 56 15.49 -4.15 -11.64
CA THR A 56 15.98 -5.28 -10.86
C THR A 56 17.50 -5.31 -10.81
N PRO A 57 18.12 -5.93 -9.80
CA PRO A 57 19.56 -6.07 -9.74
C PRO A 57 20.13 -6.73 -11.01
N LEU A 58 21.26 -6.19 -11.49
CA LEU A 58 21.99 -6.79 -12.62
C LEU A 58 22.63 -8.12 -12.22
N ASP A 59 23.01 -8.24 -10.97
CA ASP A 59 23.60 -9.45 -10.38
C ASP A 59 22.58 -10.06 -9.42
N GLU A 60 22.13 -11.27 -9.74
CA GLU A 60 21.17 -11.98 -8.90
C GLU A 60 21.79 -12.48 -7.59
N THR A 61 23.11 -12.44 -7.47
CA THR A 61 23.83 -12.91 -6.28
C THR A 61 24.66 -11.80 -5.68
N PHE A 62 24.36 -11.41 -4.45
CA PHE A 62 25.15 -10.45 -3.69
C PHE A 62 25.52 -11.06 -2.32
N ASP A 63 26.83 -11.06 -2.02
CA ASP A 63 27.39 -11.59 -0.75
C ASP A 63 26.86 -12.99 -0.40
N GLY A 64 26.82 -13.88 -1.41
CA GLY A 64 26.33 -15.26 -1.27
C GLY A 64 24.82 -15.40 -1.09
N ARG A 65 24.06 -14.33 -1.20
CA ARG A 65 22.60 -14.32 -1.14
C ARG A 65 22.03 -14.12 -2.53
N ILE A 66 21.00 -14.89 -2.86
CA ILE A 66 20.30 -14.80 -4.14
C ILE A 66 19.16 -13.79 -3.98
N TRP A 67 19.13 -12.76 -4.84
CA TRP A 67 18.00 -11.87 -4.95
C TRP A 67 16.80 -12.62 -5.53
N GLN A 68 15.63 -12.36 -4.98
CA GLN A 68 14.36 -12.94 -5.42
C GLN A 68 13.36 -11.84 -5.70
N ASP A 69 12.52 -12.05 -6.71
CA ASP A 69 11.38 -11.18 -6.95
C ASP A 69 10.50 -11.10 -5.70
N ARG A 70 10.09 -9.89 -5.35
CA ARG A 70 9.24 -9.65 -4.18
C ARG A 70 7.78 -9.97 -4.44
N TRP A 71 7.41 -10.10 -5.71
CA TRP A 71 6.04 -10.40 -6.09
C TRP A 71 5.89 -11.89 -6.43
N LEU A 72 5.01 -12.54 -5.70
CA LEU A 72 4.57 -13.91 -5.97
C LEU A 72 3.39 -13.87 -6.93
N ALA A 73 3.56 -14.50 -8.07
CA ALA A 73 2.49 -14.64 -9.05
C ALA A 73 1.55 -15.79 -8.65
N LEU A 74 0.26 -15.47 -8.57
CA LEU A 74 -0.83 -16.42 -8.35
C LEU A 74 -1.73 -16.41 -9.58
N GLY A 75 -1.89 -17.56 -10.22
CA GLY A 75 -2.55 -17.69 -11.53
C GLY A 75 -1.55 -17.69 -12.69
N GLN A 76 -2.06 -17.46 -13.90
CA GLN A 76 -1.22 -17.46 -15.11
C GLN A 76 -0.66 -16.06 -15.37
N ILE A 77 0.55 -15.83 -14.92
CA ILE A 77 1.28 -14.58 -15.11
C ILE A 77 2.65 -14.90 -15.72
N GLU A 78 2.96 -14.26 -16.82
CA GLU A 78 4.30 -14.23 -17.39
C GLU A 78 5.01 -12.93 -16.98
N ARG A 79 6.29 -13.05 -16.66
CA ARG A 79 7.15 -11.90 -16.40
C ARG A 79 8.16 -11.77 -17.54
N GLU A 80 8.15 -10.64 -18.20
CA GLU A 80 9.09 -10.32 -19.25
C GLU A 80 9.49 -8.84 -19.17
N ASN A 81 10.80 -8.57 -19.19
CA ASN A 81 11.36 -7.21 -19.21
C ASN A 81 10.76 -6.29 -18.13
N GLY A 82 10.62 -6.79 -16.89
CA GLY A 82 10.07 -6.02 -15.79
C GLY A 82 8.55 -5.81 -15.83
N ARG A 83 7.86 -6.46 -16.75
CA ARG A 83 6.39 -6.43 -16.88
C ARG A 83 5.79 -7.76 -16.49
N TYR A 84 4.59 -7.69 -15.94
CA TYR A 84 3.78 -8.85 -15.59
C TYR A 84 2.57 -8.90 -16.53
N ARG A 85 2.45 -9.94 -17.30
CA ARG A 85 1.34 -10.15 -18.22
C ARG A 85 0.44 -11.27 -17.73
N VAL A 86 -0.83 -10.96 -17.52
CA VAL A 86 -1.85 -11.96 -17.21
C VAL A 86 -2.24 -12.67 -18.50
N ILE A 87 -2.22 -14.02 -18.47
CA ILE A 87 -2.53 -14.85 -19.64
C ILE A 87 -3.86 -15.53 -19.43
N GLY A 88 -4.68 -15.49 -20.49
CA GLY A 88 -6.01 -16.09 -20.48
C GLY A 88 -7.07 -15.21 -19.86
N ASP A 89 -8.22 -15.81 -19.57
CA ASP A 89 -9.47 -15.16 -19.14
C ASP A 89 -9.73 -15.26 -17.62
N ARG A 90 -8.81 -15.87 -16.88
CA ARG A 90 -8.96 -16.06 -15.44
C ARG A 90 -8.31 -14.93 -14.66
N SER A 91 -8.82 -14.73 -13.44
CA SER A 91 -8.19 -13.81 -12.52
C SER A 91 -6.78 -14.28 -12.13
N ALA A 92 -5.85 -13.34 -12.05
CA ALA A 92 -4.51 -13.57 -11.55
C ALA A 92 -4.14 -12.44 -10.59
N SER A 93 -3.20 -12.70 -9.70
CA SER A 93 -2.75 -11.70 -8.75
C SER A 93 -1.25 -11.76 -8.49
N LEU A 94 -0.70 -10.61 -8.13
CA LEU A 94 0.65 -10.48 -7.59
C LEU A 94 0.53 -10.19 -6.10
N ALA A 95 1.15 -10.99 -5.27
CA ALA A 95 1.18 -10.81 -3.83
C ALA A 95 2.61 -10.51 -3.37
N TRP A 96 2.78 -9.53 -2.48
CA TRP A 96 4.08 -9.28 -1.86
C TRP A 96 4.48 -10.45 -0.99
N SER A 97 5.71 -10.93 -1.17
CA SER A 97 6.23 -12.09 -0.44
C SER A 97 6.66 -11.71 0.97
N TRP A 98 5.78 -11.94 1.94
CA TRP A 98 6.11 -11.76 3.36
C TRP A 98 7.20 -12.70 3.87
N SER A 99 7.34 -13.86 3.25
CA SER A 99 8.40 -14.82 3.61
C SER A 99 9.79 -14.34 3.15
N ALA A 100 9.82 -13.55 2.09
CA ALA A 100 11.06 -12.95 1.61
C ALA A 100 11.43 -11.71 2.45
N ASP A 101 10.46 -10.79 2.69
CA ASP A 101 10.66 -9.62 3.56
C ASP A 101 9.32 -9.00 3.99
N ALA A 102 9.13 -8.80 5.29
CA ALA A 102 8.10 -7.88 5.75
C ALA A 102 8.51 -6.45 5.40
N ILE A 103 7.57 -5.62 4.98
CA ILE A 103 7.81 -4.20 4.80
C ILE A 103 7.91 -3.55 6.18
N ASP A 104 9.11 -3.16 6.57
CA ASP A 104 9.41 -2.55 7.85
C ASP A 104 10.36 -1.34 7.70
N ASP A 105 10.68 -0.66 8.79
CA ASP A 105 11.56 0.51 8.82
C ASP A 105 13.00 0.25 8.32
N PHE A 106 13.40 -0.99 8.16
CA PHE A 106 14.76 -1.40 7.82
C PHE A 106 14.89 -1.95 6.40
N VAL A 107 13.79 -2.08 5.67
CA VAL A 107 13.83 -2.58 4.28
C VAL A 107 14.43 -1.52 3.38
N SER A 108 15.40 -1.93 2.58
CA SER A 108 16.07 -1.11 1.58
C SER A 108 15.61 -1.48 0.18
N TYR A 109 15.89 -0.61 -0.78
CA TYR A 109 15.63 -0.85 -2.18
C TYR A 109 16.37 -2.10 -2.68
N ASN A 110 15.64 -3.04 -3.28
CA ASN A 110 16.17 -4.31 -3.79
C ASN A 110 17.01 -5.10 -2.76
N ASP A 111 16.68 -4.99 -1.50
CA ASP A 111 17.37 -5.70 -0.43
C ASP A 111 17.28 -7.22 -0.62
N THR A 112 18.27 -7.94 -0.15
CA THR A 112 18.23 -9.41 -0.10
C THR A 112 17.45 -9.89 1.12
N PRO A 113 16.82 -11.09 1.07
CA PRO A 113 16.10 -11.64 2.22
C PRO A 113 16.97 -11.63 3.48
N ARG A 114 16.42 -11.12 4.58
CA ARG A 114 17.12 -11.05 5.86
C ARG A 114 17.11 -12.40 6.56
N ALA A 115 18.11 -12.61 7.43
CA ALA A 115 18.15 -13.78 8.26
C ALA A 115 16.91 -13.88 9.17
N SER A 116 16.42 -15.10 9.41
CA SER A 116 15.35 -15.37 10.36
C SER A 116 15.74 -14.91 11.77
N GLY A 117 14.80 -14.37 12.53
CA GLY A 117 15.00 -13.92 13.92
C GLY A 117 15.24 -12.42 14.11
N VAL A 118 15.31 -11.63 13.08
CA VAL A 118 15.33 -10.17 13.19
C VAL A 118 13.95 -9.67 13.63
N ARG A 119 13.94 -8.82 14.65
CA ARG A 119 12.69 -8.16 15.08
C ARG A 119 12.17 -7.27 13.96
N ARG A 120 10.90 -7.40 13.63
CA ARG A 120 10.25 -6.67 12.54
C ARG A 120 9.32 -5.61 13.11
N PHE A 121 9.33 -4.45 12.49
CA PHE A 121 8.46 -3.32 12.83
C PHE A 121 7.69 -2.92 11.58
N PRO A 122 6.55 -3.58 11.29
CA PRO A 122 5.79 -3.31 10.08
C PRO A 122 5.40 -1.84 9.99
N VAL A 123 5.56 -1.26 8.81
CA VAL A 123 5.10 0.10 8.52
C VAL A 123 3.68 0.06 7.97
N ALA A 124 2.88 1.06 8.35
CA ALA A 124 1.51 1.21 7.86
C ALA A 124 1.40 2.18 6.68
N ASP A 125 2.36 3.12 6.55
CA ASP A 125 2.38 4.07 5.44
C ASP A 125 2.97 3.39 4.21
N LEU A 126 2.11 2.99 3.29
CA LEU A 126 2.45 2.23 2.09
C LEU A 126 1.90 2.91 0.84
N ARG A 127 2.67 2.85 -0.24
CA ARG A 127 2.25 3.32 -1.57
C ARG A 127 2.53 2.24 -2.61
N LEU A 128 1.48 1.72 -3.21
CA LEU A 128 1.53 0.84 -4.37
C LEU A 128 1.32 1.66 -5.64
N ARG A 129 2.22 1.53 -6.60
CA ARG A 129 2.11 2.15 -7.92
C ARG A 129 2.17 1.08 -8.99
N ALA A 130 1.31 1.19 -9.97
CA ALA A 130 1.30 0.30 -11.13
C ALA A 130 0.95 1.07 -12.41
N SER A 131 1.43 0.58 -13.53
CA SER A 131 0.94 0.97 -14.85
C SER A 131 0.22 -0.24 -15.44
N VAL A 132 -1.06 -0.10 -15.71
CA VAL A 132 -1.93 -1.18 -16.21
C VAL A 132 -2.32 -0.87 -17.66
N THR A 133 -2.11 -1.82 -18.55
CA THR A 133 -2.53 -1.75 -19.93
C THR A 133 -3.55 -2.85 -20.19
N PRO A 134 -4.87 -2.55 -20.23
CA PRO A 134 -5.88 -3.53 -20.56
C PRO A 134 -5.73 -4.03 -22.00
N GLU A 135 -5.82 -5.34 -22.22
CA GLU A 135 -5.85 -5.92 -23.58
C GLU A 135 -7.28 -6.13 -24.09
N GLN A 136 -8.28 -5.95 -23.23
CA GLN A 136 -9.71 -6.06 -23.55
C GLN A 136 -10.53 -5.10 -22.69
N GLU A 137 -11.77 -4.86 -23.06
CA GLU A 137 -12.72 -4.10 -22.25
C GLU A 137 -13.17 -4.88 -21.00
N GLY A 138 -13.69 -4.17 -20.00
CA GLY A 138 -14.26 -4.77 -18.79
C GLY A 138 -13.23 -5.39 -17.84
N VAL A 139 -11.95 -5.06 -18.00
CA VAL A 139 -10.92 -5.51 -17.06
C VAL A 139 -11.16 -4.91 -15.68
N ARG A 140 -11.23 -5.77 -14.68
CA ARG A 140 -11.29 -5.38 -13.27
C ARG A 140 -9.90 -5.42 -12.65
N VAL A 141 -9.49 -4.30 -12.07
CA VAL A 141 -8.20 -4.16 -11.38
C VAL A 141 -8.45 -3.94 -9.89
N VAL A 142 -7.73 -4.66 -9.06
CA VAL A 142 -7.76 -4.49 -7.61
C VAL A 142 -6.34 -4.23 -7.11
N ALA A 143 -6.13 -3.10 -6.45
CA ALA A 143 -4.93 -2.83 -5.68
C ALA A 143 -5.25 -2.99 -4.19
N ALA A 144 -4.46 -3.79 -3.47
CA ALA A 144 -4.70 -4.07 -2.06
C ALA A 144 -3.49 -3.75 -1.19
N ILE A 145 -3.74 -3.21 -0.01
CA ILE A 145 -2.75 -2.93 1.04
C ILE A 145 -3.28 -3.52 2.35
N ASP A 146 -2.49 -4.39 2.97
CA ASP A 146 -2.78 -4.93 4.29
C ASP A 146 -2.00 -4.11 5.33
N ALA A 147 -2.71 -3.39 6.18
CA ALA A 147 -2.13 -2.57 7.23
C ALA A 147 -3.08 -2.49 8.44
N ARG A 148 -2.53 -2.35 9.65
CA ARG A 148 -3.32 -2.13 10.88
C ARG A 148 -4.47 -3.12 11.07
N ARG A 149 -4.24 -4.41 10.75
CA ARG A 149 -5.23 -5.50 10.84
C ARG A 149 -6.44 -5.32 9.91
N HIS A 150 -6.29 -4.52 8.85
CA HIS A 150 -7.31 -4.35 7.83
C HIS A 150 -6.70 -4.55 6.44
N ARG A 151 -7.51 -5.04 5.54
CA ARG A 151 -7.26 -5.02 4.11
C ARG A 151 -7.98 -3.83 3.51
N PHE A 152 -7.23 -2.96 2.89
CA PHE A 152 -7.72 -1.83 2.12
C PHE A 152 -7.59 -2.15 0.64
N GLU A 153 -8.65 -1.92 -0.13
CA GLU A 153 -8.66 -2.20 -1.56
C GLU A 153 -9.14 -1.00 -2.35
N ALA A 154 -8.47 -0.72 -3.46
CA ALA A 154 -8.97 0.11 -4.54
C ALA A 154 -9.39 -0.80 -5.69
N VAL A 155 -10.64 -0.76 -6.06
CA VAL A 155 -11.24 -1.55 -7.14
C VAL A 155 -11.61 -0.61 -8.27
N ILE A 156 -11.09 -0.91 -9.46
CA ILE A 156 -11.40 -0.18 -10.69
C ILE A 156 -12.05 -1.17 -11.65
N GLU A 157 -13.27 -0.88 -12.06
CA GLU A 157 -14.05 -1.72 -12.94
C GLU A 157 -14.97 -0.87 -13.81
N ASN A 158 -14.89 -1.01 -15.11
CA ASN A 158 -15.62 -0.20 -16.07
C ASN A 158 -15.42 1.31 -15.81
N ASP A 159 -16.49 2.04 -15.53
CA ASP A 159 -16.53 3.47 -15.26
C ASP A 159 -16.57 3.81 -13.76
N ARG A 160 -16.27 2.84 -12.89
CA ARG A 160 -16.35 3.03 -11.43
C ARG A 160 -15.04 2.71 -10.74
N ALA A 161 -14.64 3.59 -9.83
CA ALA A 161 -13.59 3.34 -8.86
C ALA A 161 -14.18 3.32 -7.44
N VAL A 162 -13.77 2.33 -6.64
CA VAL A 162 -14.25 2.12 -5.27
C VAL A 162 -13.07 1.91 -4.35
N VAL A 163 -13.10 2.54 -3.19
CA VAL A 163 -12.18 2.24 -2.08
C VAL A 163 -12.98 1.55 -0.99
N ARG A 164 -12.49 0.42 -0.51
CA ARG A 164 -13.17 -0.38 0.52
C ARG A 164 -12.20 -0.95 1.54
N MET A 165 -12.72 -1.38 2.68
CA MET A 165 -11.98 -1.93 3.80
C MET A 165 -12.65 -3.19 4.32
N ALA A 166 -11.85 -4.19 4.66
CA ALA A 166 -12.28 -5.36 5.42
C ALA A 166 -11.30 -5.60 6.58
N PRO A 167 -11.73 -6.07 7.75
CA PRO A 167 -10.80 -6.52 8.77
C PRO A 167 -10.02 -7.73 8.26
N LEU A 168 -8.72 -7.77 8.54
CA LEU A 168 -7.94 -8.99 8.42
C LEU A 168 -8.32 -9.89 9.60
N GLU A 169 -8.75 -11.08 9.30
CA GLU A 169 -9.40 -11.96 10.24
C GLU A 169 -8.75 -12.12 11.60
N THR A 170 -9.65 -12.26 12.57
CA THR A 170 -9.46 -12.97 13.82
C THR A 170 -10.65 -13.91 13.99
N ASP A 171 -10.43 -15.21 13.99
CA ASP A 171 -11.33 -16.29 14.49
C ASP A 171 -12.78 -16.41 13.98
N GLY A 172 -13.27 -15.68 12.99
CA GLY A 172 -14.72 -15.64 12.69
C GLY A 172 -15.16 -15.73 11.22
N GLY A 173 -14.25 -15.85 10.27
CA GLY A 173 -14.58 -15.90 8.84
C GLY A 173 -14.48 -14.53 8.13
N ASP A 174 -14.39 -14.56 6.80
CA ASP A 174 -14.27 -13.37 5.96
C ASP A 174 -15.48 -12.46 6.11
N LEU A 175 -15.32 -11.33 6.75
CA LEU A 175 -16.35 -10.29 6.77
C LEU A 175 -16.39 -9.58 5.42
N PRO A 176 -17.59 -9.29 4.89
CA PRO A 176 -17.69 -8.58 3.62
C PRO A 176 -17.03 -7.19 3.74
N PRO A 177 -16.30 -6.74 2.70
CA PRO A 177 -15.68 -5.43 2.71
C PRO A 177 -16.73 -4.30 2.74
N THR A 178 -16.45 -3.28 3.55
CA THR A 178 -17.25 -2.05 3.62
C THR A 178 -16.73 -1.05 2.59
N GLU A 179 -17.62 -0.53 1.75
CA GLU A 179 -17.30 0.57 0.84
C GLU A 179 -17.13 1.86 1.63
N LEU A 180 -15.98 2.50 1.47
CA LEU A 180 -15.64 3.76 2.12
C LEU A 180 -15.90 4.97 1.21
N ALA A 181 -15.63 4.82 -0.09
CA ALA A 181 -15.86 5.85 -1.09
C ALA A 181 -15.99 5.22 -2.48
N ALA A 182 -16.75 5.86 -3.35
CA ALA A 182 -16.85 5.51 -4.76
C ALA A 182 -16.98 6.76 -5.63
N THR A 183 -16.50 6.66 -6.86
CA THR A 183 -16.64 7.72 -7.87
C THR A 183 -16.76 7.11 -9.27
N THR A 184 -17.36 7.89 -10.18
CA THR A 184 -17.34 7.57 -11.62
C THR A 184 -16.04 8.05 -12.21
N ILE A 185 -15.46 7.25 -13.07
CA ILE A 185 -14.20 7.52 -13.76
C ILE A 185 -14.35 7.29 -15.27
N THR A 186 -13.42 7.79 -16.04
CA THR A 186 -13.28 7.34 -17.44
C THR A 186 -12.75 5.90 -17.45
N PRO A 187 -13.39 4.97 -18.18
CA PRO A 187 -12.90 3.60 -18.29
C PRO A 187 -11.44 3.55 -18.77
N MET A 188 -10.68 2.59 -18.30
CA MET A 188 -9.32 2.37 -18.75
C MET A 188 -9.31 1.98 -20.23
N PRO A 189 -8.63 2.73 -21.10
CA PRO A 189 -8.66 2.47 -22.54
C PRO A 189 -7.85 1.21 -22.90
N VAL A 190 -8.40 0.38 -23.77
CA VAL A 190 -7.71 -0.82 -24.26
C VAL A 190 -6.44 -0.42 -25.03
N GLY A 191 -5.35 -1.13 -24.77
CA GLY A 191 -4.05 -0.92 -25.41
C GLY A 191 -3.29 0.32 -24.93
N GLN A 192 -3.82 1.07 -23.95
CA GLN A 192 -3.16 2.25 -23.40
C GLN A 192 -2.86 2.07 -21.91
N ALA A 193 -1.70 2.58 -21.50
CA ALA A 193 -1.27 2.49 -20.13
C ALA A 193 -2.03 3.49 -19.23
N THR A 194 -2.66 3.00 -18.18
CA THR A 194 -3.26 3.79 -17.10
C THR A 194 -2.38 3.69 -15.88
N ARG A 195 -1.93 4.82 -15.35
CA ARG A 195 -1.12 4.88 -14.13
C ARG A 195 -2.02 4.89 -12.91
N LEU A 196 -1.74 4.00 -11.99
CA LEU A 196 -2.47 3.86 -10.74
C LEU A 196 -1.52 4.07 -9.57
N ALA A 197 -1.99 4.78 -8.53
CA ALA A 197 -1.32 4.81 -7.25
C ALA A 197 -2.36 4.66 -6.13
N PHE A 198 -2.20 3.61 -5.32
CA PHE A 198 -3.01 3.40 -4.14
C PHE A 198 -2.15 3.61 -2.90
N ILE A 199 -2.61 4.46 -2.00
CA ILE A 199 -1.82 4.96 -0.87
C ILE A 199 -2.61 4.78 0.41
N HIS A 200 -1.97 4.21 1.42
CA HIS A 200 -2.38 4.28 2.82
C HIS A 200 -1.31 5.09 3.57
N SER A 201 -1.69 6.21 4.15
CA SER A 201 -0.80 7.04 4.96
C SER A 201 -1.56 7.87 5.98
N ASP A 202 -1.03 8.00 7.21
CA ASP A 202 -1.67 8.75 8.31
C ASP A 202 -3.17 8.42 8.43
N GLN A 203 -3.53 7.13 8.35
CA GLN A 203 -4.92 6.63 8.35
C GLN A 203 -5.82 7.26 7.28
N ARG A 204 -5.26 7.59 6.15
CA ARG A 204 -5.96 8.10 4.98
C ARG A 204 -5.69 7.21 3.78
N LEU A 205 -6.74 6.89 3.03
CA LEU A 205 -6.65 6.19 1.75
C LEU A 205 -6.75 7.19 0.60
N GLN A 206 -5.94 6.98 -0.42
CA GLN A 206 -5.97 7.78 -1.65
C GLN A 206 -5.79 6.86 -2.84
N LEU A 207 -6.64 7.03 -3.84
CA LEU A 207 -6.48 6.41 -5.15
C LEU A 207 -6.24 7.52 -6.18
N TRP A 208 -5.16 7.39 -6.94
CA TRP A 208 -4.82 8.28 -8.04
C TRP A 208 -4.86 7.50 -9.34
N ILE A 209 -5.52 8.07 -10.34
CA ILE A 209 -5.63 7.51 -11.70
C ILE A 209 -5.11 8.57 -12.66
N ASN A 210 -4.03 8.29 -13.40
CA ASN A 210 -3.37 9.23 -14.30
C ASN A 210 -3.07 10.60 -13.67
N GLU A 211 -2.60 10.59 -12.39
CA GLU A 211 -2.27 11.80 -11.61
C GLU A 211 -3.48 12.60 -11.10
N GLU A 212 -4.71 12.16 -11.36
CA GLU A 212 -5.94 12.67 -10.77
C GLU A 212 -6.32 11.87 -9.52
N LYS A 213 -6.82 12.58 -8.48
CA LYS A 213 -7.15 12.00 -7.16
C LYS A 213 -8.65 11.76 -7.04
#